data_ba512da028d9acce102f9161f79206a6
#
_entry.id   ba512da028d9acce102f9161f79206a6
#
_cell.length_a   1.000
_cell.length_b   1.000
_cell.length_c   1.000
_cell.angle_alpha   90.00
_cell.angle_beta   90.00
_cell.angle_gamma   90.00
#
_symmetry.space_group_name_H-M   'P 1'
#
loop_
_entity.id
_entity.type
_entity.pdbx_description
1 polymer ?
#
loop_
_entity_poly.entity_id
_entity_poly.type
_entity_poly.pdbx_seq_one_letter_code
_entity_poly.pdbx_strand_id
1 'polypeptide(L)'
;MTNVIEIQHLSKAFGDHVVLKDINFSVRKGEVVSIIGSSGSGKSTLLRCINLLEKPSGGKILYNGINILDQSYDVNKYRAKLGMVFQHFNLFNNLDVLGNCTVAQIQVLKRSKEEAEEIARNYLRVVGMEQYIHAKPRQLSGGQKQRVAIARALAMEPDALLFDEPTSALDPEMVGDVLKVMKKLAETGLTMLVVTHEMEFAREVSDRVVFMDKGVIAEEGTPEEIFNNPKEERTKEFLKRVLQKI
;
A
#
# COMPACT_ATOMS: atom_id res chain seq x y z
N MET A 1 20.99 -7.21 -1.23
CA MET A 1 19.59 -7.19 -0.77
C MET A 1 18.72 -7.56 -1.96
N THR A 2 17.71 -8.42 -1.78
CA THR A 2 16.90 -8.97 -2.89
C THR A 2 15.69 -8.07 -3.10
N ASN A 3 15.40 -7.70 -4.36
CA ASN A 3 14.17 -6.98 -4.71
C ASN A 3 12.98 -7.93 -4.62
N VAL A 4 11.94 -7.54 -3.89
CA VAL A 4 10.64 -8.23 -3.87
C VAL A 4 9.83 -7.83 -5.09
N ILE A 5 9.86 -6.54 -5.43
CA ILE A 5 9.18 -5.97 -6.59
C ILE A 5 10.21 -5.21 -7.42
N GLU A 6 10.19 -5.41 -8.73
CA GLU A 6 10.98 -4.63 -9.68
C GLU A 6 10.13 -4.30 -10.90
N ILE A 7 10.15 -3.06 -11.31
CA ILE A 7 9.36 -2.51 -12.41
C ILE A 7 10.33 -1.99 -13.46
N GLN A 8 10.15 -2.43 -14.69
CA GLN A 8 11.00 -2.08 -15.83
C GLN A 8 10.13 -1.51 -16.95
N HIS A 9 10.38 -0.24 -17.31
CA HIS A 9 9.74 0.47 -18.41
C HIS A 9 8.20 0.42 -18.39
N LEU A 10 7.59 0.46 -17.17
CA LEU A 10 6.15 0.34 -17.01
C LEU A 10 5.45 1.58 -17.57
N SER A 11 4.45 1.31 -18.40
CA SER A 11 3.55 2.34 -18.93
C SER A 11 2.09 1.96 -18.73
N LYS A 12 1.23 2.98 -18.58
CA LYS A 12 -0.22 2.80 -18.51
C LYS A 12 -0.94 3.95 -19.20
N ALA A 13 -1.82 3.59 -20.11
CA ALA A 13 -2.77 4.53 -20.73
C ALA A 13 -4.21 4.05 -20.56
N PHE A 14 -5.15 4.98 -20.52
CA PHE A 14 -6.60 4.76 -20.56
C PHE A 14 -7.12 5.46 -21.81
N GLY A 15 -7.40 4.68 -22.86
CA GLY A 15 -7.61 5.24 -24.20
C GLY A 15 -6.37 6.04 -24.63
N ASP A 16 -6.57 7.29 -25.05
CA ASP A 16 -5.49 8.18 -25.49
C ASP A 16 -4.76 8.89 -24.34
N HIS A 17 -5.26 8.75 -23.10
CA HIS A 17 -4.67 9.42 -21.95
C HIS A 17 -3.57 8.58 -21.30
N VAL A 18 -2.32 9.00 -21.48
CA VAL A 18 -1.15 8.34 -20.85
C VAL A 18 -0.98 8.83 -19.42
N VAL A 19 -1.12 7.89 -18.46
CA VAL A 19 -1.02 8.16 -17.01
C VAL A 19 0.36 7.82 -16.45
N LEU A 20 0.95 6.69 -16.87
CA LEU A 20 2.31 6.30 -16.48
C LEU A 20 3.19 6.23 -17.71
N LYS A 21 4.39 6.81 -17.61
CA LYS A 21 5.35 6.96 -18.70
C LYS A 21 6.69 6.40 -18.26
N ASP A 22 7.08 5.24 -18.78
CA ASP A 22 8.42 4.66 -18.58
C ASP A 22 8.88 4.61 -17.11
N ILE A 23 8.05 4.04 -16.22
CA ILE A 23 8.39 3.90 -14.81
C ILE A 23 9.41 2.76 -14.63
N ASN A 24 10.52 3.10 -13.99
CA ASN A 24 11.54 2.16 -13.53
C ASN A 24 11.66 2.30 -12.01
N PHE A 25 11.43 1.21 -11.27
CA PHE A 25 11.29 1.27 -9.82
C PHE A 25 11.51 -0.11 -9.19
N SER A 26 12.02 -0.16 -7.98
CA SER A 26 12.16 -1.43 -7.24
C SER A 26 11.86 -1.24 -5.76
N VAL A 27 11.45 -2.32 -5.08
CA VAL A 27 11.24 -2.38 -3.64
C VAL A 27 12.01 -3.58 -3.09
N ARG A 28 12.87 -3.35 -2.10
CA ARG A 28 13.67 -4.39 -1.44
C ARG A 28 12.86 -5.04 -0.32
N LYS A 29 13.24 -6.26 0.02
CA LYS A 29 12.63 -6.93 1.17
C LYS A 29 12.92 -6.16 2.47
N GLY A 30 11.88 -5.88 3.24
CA GLY A 30 11.93 -5.13 4.50
C GLY A 30 12.02 -3.61 4.30
N GLU A 31 12.01 -3.11 3.06
CA GLU A 31 12.06 -1.68 2.77
C GLU A 31 10.67 -1.04 2.90
N VAL A 32 10.61 0.14 3.50
CA VAL A 32 9.45 1.02 3.51
C VAL A 32 9.67 2.14 2.51
N VAL A 33 8.87 2.16 1.45
CA VAL A 33 8.93 3.20 0.41
C VAL A 33 7.66 4.03 0.42
N SER A 34 7.78 5.33 0.61
CA SER A 34 6.66 6.26 0.44
C SER A 34 6.67 6.90 -0.95
N ILE A 35 5.52 6.89 -1.61
CA ILE A 35 5.29 7.59 -2.87
C ILE A 35 4.47 8.84 -2.59
N ILE A 36 5.05 10.01 -2.86
CA ILE A 36 4.43 11.32 -2.72
C ILE A 36 4.29 12.00 -4.08
N GLY A 37 3.47 13.04 -4.16
CA GLY A 37 3.29 13.81 -5.40
C GLY A 37 1.89 14.39 -5.54
N SER A 38 1.70 15.24 -6.52
CA SER A 38 0.43 15.93 -6.79
C SER A 38 -0.71 14.95 -7.09
N SER A 39 -1.96 15.37 -6.84
CA SER A 39 -3.14 14.62 -7.32
C SER A 39 -3.05 14.46 -8.84
N GLY A 40 -3.41 13.27 -9.33
CA GLY A 40 -3.32 12.94 -10.76
C GLY A 40 -1.91 12.64 -11.29
N SER A 41 -0.87 12.58 -10.44
CA SER A 41 0.49 12.25 -10.92
C SER A 41 0.70 10.75 -11.26
N GLY A 42 -0.30 9.88 -11.01
CA GLY A 42 -0.24 8.46 -11.35
C GLY A 42 0.07 7.50 -10.21
N LYS A 43 0.21 7.99 -8.96
CA LYS A 43 0.58 7.17 -7.76
C LYS A 43 -0.30 5.95 -7.56
N SER A 44 -1.62 6.15 -7.43
CA SER A 44 -2.59 5.06 -7.23
C SER A 44 -2.66 4.13 -8.46
N THR A 45 -2.48 4.68 -9.66
CA THR A 45 -2.41 3.87 -10.88
C THR A 45 -1.18 2.97 -10.87
N LEU A 46 -0.03 3.47 -10.42
CA LEU A 46 1.19 2.69 -10.26
C LEU A 46 0.95 1.52 -9.27
N LEU A 47 0.41 1.80 -8.07
CA LEU A 47 0.09 0.76 -7.09
C LEU A 47 -0.86 -0.30 -7.66
N ARG A 48 -1.91 0.13 -8.38
CA ARG A 48 -2.89 -0.77 -9.00
C ARG A 48 -2.28 -1.61 -10.13
N CYS A 49 -1.34 -1.06 -10.88
CA CYS A 49 -0.58 -1.83 -11.86
C CYS A 49 0.32 -2.87 -11.17
N ILE A 50 1.00 -2.50 -10.08
CA ILE A 50 1.84 -3.43 -9.30
C ILE A 50 0.99 -4.59 -8.78
N ASN A 51 -0.20 -4.34 -8.25
CA ASN A 51 -1.11 -5.40 -7.77
C ASN A 51 -1.91 -6.08 -8.90
N LEU A 52 -1.71 -5.69 -10.15
CA LEU A 52 -2.47 -6.15 -11.33
C LEU A 52 -3.99 -5.90 -11.25
N LEU A 53 -4.46 -4.96 -10.41
CA LEU A 53 -5.82 -4.46 -10.46
C LEU A 53 -6.06 -3.65 -11.72
N GLU A 54 -5.00 -3.01 -12.23
CA GLU A 54 -4.94 -2.39 -13.54
C GLU A 54 -3.88 -3.10 -14.38
N LYS A 55 -4.26 -3.52 -15.60
CA LYS A 55 -3.30 -4.12 -16.53
C LYS A 55 -2.40 -3.02 -17.11
N PRO A 56 -1.07 -3.10 -16.99
CA PRO A 56 -0.16 -2.19 -17.66
C PRO A 56 -0.35 -2.19 -19.18
N SER A 57 -0.02 -1.08 -19.82
CA SER A 57 -0.01 -0.97 -21.30
C SER A 57 1.31 -1.47 -21.90
N GLY A 58 2.40 -1.44 -21.12
CA GLY A 58 3.72 -1.92 -21.53
C GLY A 58 4.65 -2.05 -20.33
N GLY A 59 5.83 -2.62 -20.57
CA GLY A 59 6.85 -2.85 -19.55
C GLY A 59 6.77 -4.22 -18.90
N LYS A 60 7.48 -4.37 -17.78
CA LYS A 60 7.54 -5.61 -16.99
C LYS A 60 7.36 -5.31 -15.50
N ILE A 61 6.76 -6.27 -14.81
CA ILE A 61 6.70 -6.29 -13.34
C ILE A 61 7.31 -7.62 -12.92
N LEU A 62 8.41 -7.56 -12.19
CA LEU A 62 9.08 -8.73 -11.66
C LEU A 62 8.75 -8.86 -10.17
N TYR A 63 8.30 -10.02 -9.76
CA TYR A 63 8.11 -10.38 -8.36
C TYR A 63 9.10 -11.50 -8.03
N ASN A 64 10.02 -11.24 -7.09
CA ASN A 64 11.14 -12.13 -6.79
C ASN A 64 11.89 -12.58 -8.04
N GLY A 65 12.10 -11.68 -9.01
CA GLY A 65 12.78 -11.92 -10.27
C GLY A 65 11.95 -12.59 -11.38
N ILE A 66 10.69 -12.96 -11.13
CA ILE A 66 9.80 -13.60 -12.10
C ILE A 66 8.85 -12.55 -12.68
N ASN A 67 8.77 -12.45 -14.01
CA ASN A 67 7.83 -11.55 -14.67
C ASN A 67 6.39 -12.04 -14.51
N ILE A 68 5.59 -11.31 -13.74
CA ILE A 68 4.20 -11.67 -13.41
C ILE A 68 3.20 -11.34 -14.52
N LEU A 69 3.64 -10.65 -15.57
CA LEU A 69 2.80 -10.34 -16.74
C LEU A 69 2.78 -11.49 -17.76
N ASP A 70 3.60 -12.51 -17.56
CA ASP A 70 3.61 -13.69 -18.41
C ASP A 70 2.31 -14.49 -18.23
N GLN A 71 1.74 -14.97 -19.33
CA GLN A 71 0.41 -15.62 -19.35
C GLN A 71 0.32 -16.87 -18.45
N SER A 72 1.44 -17.51 -18.12
CA SER A 72 1.51 -18.70 -17.27
C SER A 72 1.48 -18.38 -15.76
N TYR A 73 1.57 -17.11 -15.37
CA TYR A 73 1.67 -16.75 -13.95
C TYR A 73 0.30 -16.70 -13.26
N ASP A 74 0.20 -17.34 -12.09
CA ASP A 74 -1.04 -17.35 -11.30
C ASP A 74 -1.21 -16.02 -10.54
N VAL A 75 -2.02 -15.13 -11.10
CA VAL A 75 -2.30 -13.80 -10.54
C VAL A 75 -2.93 -13.89 -9.15
N ASN A 76 -3.72 -14.94 -8.84
CA ASN A 76 -4.35 -15.06 -7.52
C ASN A 76 -3.30 -15.39 -6.45
N LYS A 77 -2.33 -16.26 -6.78
CA LYS A 77 -1.19 -16.52 -5.88
C LYS A 77 -0.35 -15.28 -5.68
N TYR A 78 -0.12 -14.50 -6.73
CA TYR A 78 0.59 -13.23 -6.62
C TYR A 78 -0.12 -12.25 -5.68
N ARG A 79 -1.42 -12.01 -5.90
CA ARG A 79 -2.20 -11.10 -5.06
C ARG A 79 -2.31 -11.55 -3.61
N ALA A 80 -2.26 -12.84 -3.34
CA ALA A 80 -2.20 -13.38 -1.99
C ALA A 80 -0.89 -13.01 -1.26
N LYS A 81 0.21 -12.86 -2.04
CA LYS A 81 1.54 -12.47 -1.53
C LYS A 81 1.77 -10.97 -1.51
N LEU A 82 0.91 -10.20 -2.16
CA LEU A 82 0.99 -8.74 -2.23
C LEU A 82 -0.31 -8.12 -1.73
N GLY A 83 -0.38 -7.92 -0.42
CA GLY A 83 -1.57 -7.36 0.23
C GLY A 83 -1.81 -5.91 -0.21
N MET A 84 -3.09 -5.50 -0.32
CA MET A 84 -3.44 -4.12 -0.66
C MET A 84 -4.46 -3.57 0.33
N VAL A 85 -4.17 -2.38 0.83
CA VAL A 85 -5.02 -1.56 1.70
C VAL A 85 -5.45 -0.33 0.92
N PHE A 86 -6.75 -0.14 0.76
CA PHE A 86 -7.34 0.91 -0.06
C PHE A 86 -7.74 2.14 0.76
N GLN A 87 -7.89 3.26 0.10
CA GLN A 87 -8.46 4.50 0.65
C GLN A 87 -9.87 4.29 1.23
N HIS A 88 -10.72 3.54 0.52
CA HIS A 88 -12.07 3.18 0.97
C HIS A 88 -12.05 1.74 1.48
N PHE A 89 -11.78 1.50 2.67
CA PHE A 89 -11.68 0.27 3.47
C PHE A 89 -12.06 -1.06 2.76
N ASN A 90 -13.04 -1.07 1.88
CA ASN A 90 -13.54 -2.19 1.07
C ASN A 90 -13.86 -3.45 1.90
N LEU A 91 -14.43 -3.24 3.11
CA LEU A 91 -14.86 -4.35 3.96
C LEU A 91 -16.15 -4.99 3.40
N PHE A 92 -16.26 -6.30 3.55
CA PHE A 92 -17.48 -7.04 3.23
C PHE A 92 -18.55 -6.72 4.27
N ASN A 93 -19.58 -5.98 3.90
CA ASN A 93 -20.64 -5.52 4.82
C ASN A 93 -21.51 -6.66 5.38
N ASN A 94 -21.60 -7.79 4.71
CA ASN A 94 -22.31 -8.99 5.14
C ASN A 94 -21.52 -9.81 6.16
N LEU A 95 -20.19 -9.61 6.28
CA LEU A 95 -19.33 -10.27 7.25
C LEU A 95 -19.08 -9.38 8.47
N ASP A 96 -18.81 -9.98 9.61
CA ASP A 96 -18.24 -9.28 10.77
C ASP A 96 -16.73 -9.04 10.60
N VAL A 97 -16.09 -8.45 11.61
CA VAL A 97 -14.65 -8.16 11.61
C VAL A 97 -13.83 -9.44 11.44
N LEU A 98 -14.16 -10.49 12.19
CA LEU A 98 -13.44 -11.77 12.10
C LEU A 98 -13.64 -12.41 10.72
N GLY A 99 -14.86 -12.44 10.21
CA GLY A 99 -15.19 -12.95 8.87
C GLY A 99 -14.45 -12.21 7.76
N ASN A 100 -14.30 -10.88 7.88
CA ASN A 100 -13.51 -10.10 6.92
C ASN A 100 -12.05 -10.54 6.88
N CYS A 101 -11.46 -10.93 8.02
CA CYS A 101 -10.07 -11.36 8.11
C CYS A 101 -9.87 -12.84 7.79
N THR A 102 -10.92 -13.68 7.82
CA THR A 102 -10.79 -15.14 7.61
C THR A 102 -11.17 -15.58 6.20
N VAL A 103 -12.11 -14.90 5.56
CA VAL A 103 -12.70 -15.36 4.29
C VAL A 103 -11.65 -15.60 3.19
N ALA A 104 -10.70 -14.70 3.03
CA ALA A 104 -9.66 -14.84 2.00
C ALA A 104 -8.67 -15.96 2.35
N GLN A 105 -8.32 -16.15 3.61
CA GLN A 105 -7.47 -17.24 4.08
C GLN A 105 -8.07 -18.61 3.74
N ILE A 106 -9.37 -18.79 4.01
CA ILE A 106 -10.10 -20.04 3.75
C ILE A 106 -10.27 -20.24 2.24
N GLN A 107 -10.71 -19.22 1.49
CA GLN A 107 -11.03 -19.36 0.07
C GLN A 107 -9.80 -19.45 -0.83
N VAL A 108 -8.75 -18.68 -0.55
CA VAL A 108 -7.55 -18.56 -1.39
C VAL A 108 -6.43 -19.46 -0.90
N LEU A 109 -6.09 -19.39 0.41
CA LEU A 109 -4.98 -20.17 0.98
C LEU A 109 -5.39 -21.57 1.40
N LYS A 110 -6.70 -21.88 1.39
CA LYS A 110 -7.28 -23.19 1.78
C LYS A 110 -6.95 -23.58 3.24
N ARG A 111 -6.75 -22.60 4.11
CA ARG A 111 -6.57 -22.82 5.55
C ARG A 111 -7.85 -23.36 6.18
N SER A 112 -7.72 -24.14 7.25
CA SER A 112 -8.86 -24.53 8.05
C SER A 112 -9.52 -23.29 8.69
N LYS A 113 -10.77 -23.43 9.11
CA LYS A 113 -11.48 -22.33 9.77
C LYS A 113 -10.78 -21.94 11.08
N GLU A 114 -10.38 -22.92 11.85
CA GLU A 114 -9.71 -22.77 13.15
C GLU A 114 -8.37 -22.03 12.98
N GLU A 115 -7.53 -22.45 12.02
CA GLU A 115 -6.25 -21.79 11.69
C GLU A 115 -6.48 -20.35 11.23
N ALA A 116 -7.44 -20.14 10.32
CA ALA A 116 -7.74 -18.80 9.81
C ALA A 116 -8.25 -17.85 10.92
N GLU A 117 -9.06 -18.34 11.85
CA GLU A 117 -9.54 -17.56 12.99
C GLU A 117 -8.41 -17.20 13.97
N GLU A 118 -7.50 -18.14 14.26
CA GLU A 118 -6.35 -17.88 15.12
C GLU A 118 -5.46 -16.80 14.55
N ILE A 119 -5.09 -16.91 13.28
CA ILE A 119 -4.28 -15.92 12.56
C ILE A 119 -4.99 -14.56 12.53
N ALA A 120 -6.28 -14.55 12.19
CA ALA A 120 -7.07 -13.33 12.16
C ALA A 120 -7.10 -12.62 13.53
N ARG A 121 -7.32 -13.35 14.63
CA ARG A 121 -7.29 -12.80 16.00
C ARG A 121 -5.95 -12.19 16.33
N ASN A 122 -4.86 -12.84 15.96
CA ASN A 122 -3.50 -12.32 16.19
C ASN A 122 -3.31 -10.96 15.49
N TYR A 123 -3.65 -10.84 14.21
CA TYR A 123 -3.52 -9.57 13.51
C TYR A 123 -4.54 -8.51 13.97
N LEU A 124 -5.76 -8.90 14.34
CA LEU A 124 -6.73 -7.99 14.95
C LEU A 124 -6.23 -7.42 16.30
N ARG A 125 -5.49 -8.23 17.08
CA ARG A 125 -4.82 -7.75 18.30
C ARG A 125 -3.72 -6.75 17.98
N VAL A 126 -2.89 -7.01 16.96
CA VAL A 126 -1.81 -6.10 16.52
C VAL A 126 -2.36 -4.72 16.16
N VAL A 127 -3.52 -4.66 15.48
CA VAL A 127 -4.15 -3.39 15.09
C VAL A 127 -5.14 -2.84 16.14
N GLY A 128 -5.25 -3.47 17.33
CA GLY A 128 -6.12 -3.04 18.43
C GLY A 128 -7.62 -3.19 18.15
N MET A 129 -8.01 -4.22 17.39
CA MET A 129 -9.39 -4.48 16.99
C MET A 129 -9.97 -5.80 17.55
N GLU A 130 -9.26 -6.48 18.45
CA GLU A 130 -9.67 -7.78 18.98
C GLU A 130 -11.05 -7.75 19.68
N GLN A 131 -11.36 -6.67 20.40
CA GLN A 131 -12.65 -6.51 21.10
C GLN A 131 -13.85 -6.32 20.15
N TYR A 132 -13.60 -6.04 18.86
CA TYR A 132 -14.64 -5.79 17.85
C TYR A 132 -14.85 -6.95 16.89
N ILE A 133 -14.35 -8.15 17.18
CA ILE A 133 -14.36 -9.32 16.25
C ILE A 133 -15.74 -9.69 15.72
N HIS A 134 -16.79 -9.46 16.50
CA HIS A 134 -18.19 -9.74 16.12
C HIS A 134 -18.95 -8.50 15.59
N ALA A 135 -18.31 -7.33 15.56
CA ALA A 135 -18.92 -6.12 15.04
C ALA A 135 -19.05 -6.18 13.51
N LYS A 136 -20.13 -5.62 12.98
CA LYS A 136 -20.28 -5.42 11.53
C LYS A 136 -19.62 -4.09 11.11
N PRO A 137 -19.15 -3.96 9.84
CA PRO A 137 -18.51 -2.74 9.36
C PRO A 137 -19.31 -1.45 9.63
N ARG A 138 -20.64 -1.51 9.56
CA ARG A 138 -21.54 -0.36 9.85
C ARG A 138 -21.46 0.17 11.29
N GLN A 139 -20.95 -0.62 12.22
CA GLN A 139 -20.84 -0.29 13.65
C GLN A 139 -19.45 0.30 13.98
N LEU A 140 -18.56 0.41 13.00
CA LEU A 140 -17.19 0.84 13.17
C LEU A 140 -16.98 2.27 12.65
N SER A 141 -16.13 3.04 13.33
CA SER A 141 -15.62 4.32 12.81
C SER A 141 -14.74 4.12 11.58
N GLY A 142 -14.43 5.19 10.84
CA GLY A 142 -13.53 5.15 9.68
C GLY A 142 -12.16 4.56 10.02
N GLY A 143 -11.52 5.06 11.09
CA GLY A 143 -10.22 4.57 11.54
C GLY A 143 -10.26 3.10 12.00
N GLN A 144 -11.36 2.65 12.64
CA GLN A 144 -11.57 1.25 12.98
C GLN A 144 -11.69 0.37 11.74
N LYS A 145 -12.49 0.79 10.74
CA LYS A 145 -12.61 0.07 9.45
C LYS A 145 -11.25 -0.05 8.76
N GLN A 146 -10.45 0.99 8.77
CA GLN A 146 -9.12 0.98 8.16
C GLN A 146 -8.19 0.01 8.88
N ARG A 147 -8.19 0.00 10.21
CA ARG A 147 -7.39 -0.96 10.99
C ARG A 147 -7.83 -2.41 10.72
N VAL A 148 -9.13 -2.67 10.55
CA VAL A 148 -9.63 -4.00 10.13
C VAL A 148 -9.18 -4.34 8.71
N ALA A 149 -9.17 -3.38 7.78
CA ALA A 149 -8.67 -3.59 6.42
C ALA A 149 -7.17 -3.94 6.40
N ILE A 150 -6.38 -3.30 7.28
CA ILE A 150 -4.96 -3.64 7.49
C ILE A 150 -4.82 -5.06 8.04
N ALA A 151 -5.57 -5.42 9.10
CA ALA A 151 -5.53 -6.77 9.67
C ALA A 151 -5.94 -7.84 8.66
N ARG A 152 -6.96 -7.57 7.82
CA ARG A 152 -7.38 -8.46 6.74
C ARG A 152 -6.24 -8.72 5.73
N ALA A 153 -5.52 -7.67 5.35
CA ALA A 153 -4.39 -7.80 4.43
C ALA A 153 -3.23 -8.58 5.07
N LEU A 154 -2.90 -8.29 6.35
CA LEU A 154 -1.87 -8.99 7.12
C LEU A 154 -2.19 -10.48 7.33
N ALA A 155 -3.47 -10.83 7.51
CA ALA A 155 -3.89 -12.21 7.75
C ALA A 155 -3.60 -13.15 6.56
N MET A 156 -3.35 -12.61 5.37
CA MET A 156 -2.85 -13.38 4.24
C MET A 156 -1.35 -13.69 4.31
N GLU A 157 -0.62 -13.12 5.28
CA GLU A 157 0.84 -13.22 5.47
C GLU A 157 1.59 -12.88 4.17
N PRO A 158 1.39 -11.64 3.68
CA PRO A 158 1.98 -11.21 2.43
C PRO A 158 3.47 -10.90 2.56
N ASP A 159 4.21 -10.96 1.44
CA ASP A 159 5.62 -10.55 1.37
C ASP A 159 5.78 -9.02 1.36
N ALA A 160 4.74 -8.30 0.93
CA ALA A 160 4.68 -6.84 0.98
C ALA A 160 3.24 -6.33 1.09
N LEU A 161 3.06 -5.16 1.73
CA LEU A 161 1.80 -4.43 1.76
C LEU A 161 1.88 -3.16 0.92
N LEU A 162 0.87 -2.98 0.08
CA LEU A 162 0.63 -1.77 -0.69
C LEU A 162 -0.48 -0.95 -0.02
N PHE A 163 -0.23 0.33 0.23
CA PHE A 163 -1.20 1.26 0.83
C PHE A 163 -1.54 2.38 -0.17
N ASP A 164 -2.78 2.44 -0.61
CA ASP A 164 -3.29 3.47 -1.53
C ASP A 164 -4.03 4.53 -0.70
N GLU A 165 -3.31 5.59 -0.28
CA GLU A 165 -3.82 6.72 0.51
C GLU A 165 -4.66 6.28 1.74
N PRO A 166 -4.10 5.50 2.68
CA PRO A 166 -4.85 4.81 3.73
C PRO A 166 -5.55 5.74 4.73
N THR A 167 -5.23 7.03 4.75
CA THR A 167 -5.79 8.03 5.68
C THR A 167 -6.72 9.03 5.01
N SER A 168 -6.72 9.12 3.67
CA SER A 168 -7.43 10.19 2.94
C SER A 168 -8.96 10.20 3.09
N ALA A 169 -9.56 9.06 3.48
CA ALA A 169 -11.01 8.95 3.74
C ALA A 169 -11.36 9.00 5.23
N LEU A 170 -10.43 9.43 6.09
CA LEU A 170 -10.61 9.49 7.54
C LEU A 170 -10.81 10.92 8.04
N ASP A 171 -11.55 11.04 9.12
CA ASP A 171 -11.59 12.27 9.91
C ASP A 171 -10.19 12.51 10.53
N PRO A 172 -9.72 13.75 10.62
CA PRO A 172 -8.37 14.09 11.13
C PRO A 172 -8.04 13.45 12.50
N GLU A 173 -9.02 13.35 13.39
CA GLU A 173 -8.86 12.75 14.72
C GLU A 173 -8.51 11.24 14.66
N MET A 174 -8.84 10.56 13.56
CA MET A 174 -8.63 9.11 13.39
C MET A 174 -7.35 8.77 12.64
N VAL A 175 -6.73 9.74 11.97
CA VAL A 175 -5.51 9.56 11.17
C VAL A 175 -4.37 9.03 12.03
N GLY A 176 -4.13 9.64 13.18
CA GLY A 176 -3.03 9.31 14.07
C GLY A 176 -3.00 7.83 14.52
N ASP A 177 -4.18 7.23 14.76
CA ASP A 177 -4.25 5.83 15.19
C ASP A 177 -3.88 4.86 14.06
N VAL A 178 -4.25 5.17 12.82
CA VAL A 178 -3.88 4.35 11.65
C VAL A 178 -2.38 4.48 11.37
N LEU A 179 -1.82 5.69 11.43
CA LEU A 179 -0.38 5.93 11.24
C LEU A 179 0.46 5.23 12.32
N LYS A 180 0.01 5.21 13.58
CA LYS A 180 0.68 4.45 14.65
C LYS A 180 0.74 2.95 14.36
N VAL A 181 -0.34 2.37 13.82
CA VAL A 181 -0.35 0.96 13.41
C VAL A 181 0.65 0.74 12.27
N MET A 182 0.64 1.60 11.24
CA MET A 182 1.57 1.49 10.10
C MET A 182 3.03 1.63 10.55
N LYS A 183 3.34 2.54 11.47
CA LYS A 183 4.69 2.68 12.05
C LYS A 183 5.15 1.41 12.75
N LYS A 184 4.30 0.82 13.60
CA LYS A 184 4.60 -0.47 14.25
C LYS A 184 4.86 -1.59 13.24
N LEU A 185 4.10 -1.64 12.14
CA LEU A 185 4.32 -2.63 11.09
C LEU A 185 5.67 -2.43 10.39
N ALA A 186 6.07 -1.19 10.11
CA ALA A 186 7.40 -0.87 9.58
C ALA A 186 8.52 -1.37 10.51
N GLU A 187 8.38 -1.16 11.83
CA GLU A 187 9.34 -1.62 12.85
C GLU A 187 9.50 -3.16 12.88
N THR A 188 8.52 -3.93 12.38
CA THR A 188 8.64 -5.40 12.26
C THR A 188 9.46 -5.85 11.05
N GLY A 189 9.92 -4.94 10.21
CA GLY A 189 10.62 -5.26 8.94
C GLY A 189 9.67 -5.71 7.82
N LEU A 190 8.38 -5.38 7.91
CA LEU A 190 7.42 -5.64 6.83
C LEU A 190 7.75 -4.74 5.63
N THR A 191 7.83 -5.34 4.44
CA THR A 191 7.97 -4.57 3.20
C THR A 191 6.72 -3.75 2.94
N MET A 192 6.85 -2.44 2.75
CA MET A 192 5.70 -1.56 2.57
C MET A 192 5.93 -0.58 1.40
N LEU A 193 4.91 -0.41 0.56
CA LEU A 193 4.86 0.63 -0.45
C LEU A 193 3.63 1.49 -0.19
N VAL A 194 3.83 2.75 0.18
CA VAL A 194 2.79 3.62 0.73
C VAL A 194 2.60 4.86 -0.14
N VAL A 195 1.48 4.97 -0.82
CA VAL A 195 1.03 6.25 -1.39
C VAL A 195 0.40 7.06 -0.27
N THR A 196 0.94 8.22 0.03
CA THR A 196 0.48 9.04 1.16
C THR A 196 0.59 10.53 0.90
N HIS A 197 -0.26 11.29 1.61
CA HIS A 197 -0.18 12.75 1.76
C HIS A 197 0.31 13.15 3.16
N GLU A 198 0.59 12.18 4.03
CA GLU A 198 1.12 12.38 5.38
C GLU A 198 2.64 12.54 5.32
N MET A 199 3.10 13.79 5.20
CA MET A 199 4.53 14.08 4.97
C MET A 199 5.40 13.72 6.18
N GLU A 200 4.89 13.92 7.40
CA GLU A 200 5.62 13.52 8.61
C GLU A 200 5.80 12.01 8.69
N PHE A 201 4.75 11.23 8.38
CA PHE A 201 4.87 9.78 8.29
C PHE A 201 5.92 9.37 7.25
N ALA A 202 5.87 9.93 6.04
CA ALA A 202 6.84 9.63 4.99
C ALA A 202 8.28 9.97 5.42
N ARG A 203 8.47 11.08 6.16
CA ARG A 203 9.79 11.49 6.68
C ARG A 203 10.33 10.57 7.77
N GLU A 204 9.46 10.15 8.71
CA GLU A 204 9.89 9.41 9.90
C GLU A 204 10.01 7.90 9.68
N VAL A 205 9.21 7.33 8.78
CA VAL A 205 9.02 5.88 8.70
C VAL A 205 9.64 5.26 7.45
N SER A 206 9.86 6.06 6.39
CA SER A 206 10.34 5.52 5.13
C SER A 206 11.86 5.38 5.09
N ASP A 207 12.34 4.30 4.49
CA ASP A 207 13.73 4.15 4.10
C ASP A 207 14.04 4.96 2.83
N ARG A 208 13.02 5.10 1.95
CA ARG A 208 13.12 5.83 0.69
C ARG A 208 11.80 6.53 0.36
N VAL A 209 11.91 7.71 -0.21
CA VAL A 209 10.79 8.51 -0.70
C VAL A 209 10.91 8.70 -2.19
N VAL A 210 9.81 8.50 -2.90
CA VAL A 210 9.68 8.64 -4.35
C VAL A 210 8.71 9.77 -4.64
N PHE A 211 9.16 10.81 -5.33
CA PHE A 211 8.30 11.88 -5.80
C PHE A 211 7.86 11.62 -7.24
N MET A 212 6.55 11.53 -7.45
CA MET A 212 5.94 11.37 -8.77
C MET A 212 5.31 12.68 -9.26
N ASP A 213 5.62 13.07 -10.48
CA ASP A 213 4.97 14.19 -11.18
C ASP A 213 4.67 13.81 -12.65
N LYS A 214 3.46 14.13 -13.14
CA LYS A 214 3.04 13.94 -14.52
C LYS A 214 3.31 12.55 -15.13
N GLY A 215 3.16 11.51 -14.32
CA GLY A 215 3.27 10.11 -14.74
C GLY A 215 4.70 9.57 -14.83
N VAL A 216 5.68 10.26 -14.24
CA VAL A 216 7.06 9.79 -14.09
C VAL A 216 7.52 9.85 -12.64
N ILE A 217 8.55 9.09 -12.30
CA ILE A 217 9.33 9.30 -11.07
C ILE A 217 10.26 10.47 -11.38
N ALA A 218 9.99 11.62 -10.75
CA ALA A 218 10.77 12.82 -10.96
C ALA A 218 12.01 12.85 -10.05
N GLU A 219 11.90 12.34 -8.84
CA GLU A 219 13.01 12.27 -7.90
C GLU A 219 12.79 11.12 -6.91
N GLU A 220 13.86 10.46 -6.50
CA GLU A 220 13.85 9.49 -5.40
C GLU A 220 15.12 9.61 -4.55
N GLY A 221 15.00 9.33 -3.27
CA GLY A 221 16.12 9.40 -2.33
C GLY A 221 15.70 9.03 -0.92
N THR A 222 16.61 9.18 0.02
CA THR A 222 16.29 9.08 1.45
C THR A 222 15.33 10.21 1.86
N PRO A 223 14.58 10.06 2.97
CA PRO A 223 13.77 11.16 3.49
C PRO A 223 14.55 12.46 3.67
N GLU A 224 15.79 12.39 4.16
CA GLU A 224 16.66 13.56 4.32
C GLU A 224 16.94 14.27 2.99
N GLU A 225 17.25 13.51 1.93
CA GLU A 225 17.50 14.08 0.61
C GLU A 225 16.25 14.74 0.03
N ILE A 226 15.11 14.05 0.08
CA ILE A 226 13.87 14.53 -0.56
C ILE A 226 13.27 15.71 0.21
N PHE A 227 13.20 15.66 1.55
CA PHE A 227 12.51 16.69 2.34
C PHE A 227 13.37 17.91 2.66
N ASN A 228 14.69 17.72 2.84
CA ASN A 228 15.56 18.81 3.27
C ASN A 228 16.46 19.33 2.13
N ASN A 229 16.84 18.46 1.19
CA ASN A 229 17.78 18.81 0.11
C ASN A 229 17.29 18.32 -1.28
N PRO A 230 16.02 18.59 -1.68
CA PRO A 230 15.51 18.15 -2.98
C PRO A 230 16.34 18.79 -4.12
N LYS A 231 16.66 18.00 -5.15
CA LYS A 231 17.43 18.42 -6.31
C LYS A 231 16.52 19.03 -7.38
N GLU A 232 15.39 18.37 -7.63
CA GLU A 232 14.47 18.74 -8.69
C GLU A 232 13.58 19.94 -8.29
N GLU A 233 13.47 20.94 -9.16
CA GLU A 233 12.65 22.14 -8.91
C GLU A 233 11.17 21.78 -8.65
N ARG A 234 10.66 20.75 -9.32
CA ARG A 234 9.28 20.29 -9.13
C ARG A 234 9.06 19.70 -7.74
N THR A 235 10.06 19.00 -7.19
CA THR A 235 10.03 18.48 -5.81
C THR A 235 9.99 19.65 -4.83
N LYS A 236 10.86 20.64 -5.01
CA LYS A 236 10.91 21.85 -4.17
C LYS A 236 9.57 22.60 -4.16
N GLU A 237 9.00 22.84 -5.35
CA GLU A 237 7.70 23.50 -5.49
C GLU A 237 6.58 22.73 -4.79
N PHE A 238 6.56 21.40 -4.93
CA PHE A 238 5.57 20.55 -4.30
C PHE A 238 5.68 20.61 -2.78
N LEU A 239 6.87 20.38 -2.24
CA LEU A 239 7.12 20.38 -0.80
C LEU A 239 6.83 21.74 -0.17
N LYS A 240 7.22 22.85 -0.82
CA LYS A 240 6.90 24.20 -0.34
C LYS A 240 5.41 24.41 -0.17
N ARG A 241 4.57 23.93 -1.11
CA ARG A 241 3.11 24.07 -1.01
C ARG A 241 2.50 23.20 0.07
N VAL A 242 3.05 22.02 0.31
CA VAL A 242 2.47 21.05 1.25
C VAL A 242 2.92 21.36 2.68
N LEU A 243 4.20 21.70 2.89
CA LEU A 243 4.75 22.01 4.20
C LEU A 243 4.35 23.41 4.72
N GLN A 244 3.97 24.35 3.85
CA GLN A 244 3.44 25.67 4.27
C GLN A 244 1.96 25.64 4.68
N LYS A 245 1.27 24.52 4.51
CA LYS A 245 -0.14 24.34 4.89
C LYS A 245 -0.32 23.71 6.28
N ILE A 246 0.76 23.35 6.92
CA ILE A 246 0.87 22.88 8.30
C ILE A 246 1.33 24.03 9.19
#